data_482ab75ba3406b3177c1fd0fbf67567c
#
_entry.id   482ab75ba3406b3177c1fd0fbf67567c
#
_cell.length_a   1.000
_cell.length_b   1.000
_cell.length_c   1.000
_cell.angle_alpha   90.00
_cell.angle_beta   90.00
_cell.angle_gamma   90.00
#
_symmetry.space_group_name_H-M   'P 1'
#
loop_
_entity.id
_entity.type
_entity.pdbx_description
1 polymer ?
#
loop_
_entity_poly.entity_id
_entity_poly.type
_entity_poly.pdbx_seq_one_letter_code
_entity_poly.pdbx_strand_id
1 'polypeptide(L)'
;RKEGLHLWYNVWFSKDTSATRAAAEVAFLDGIEMAVPVPKIVSRARPETVWDMYGVRVGEWLFNDPDLSKQWYFDNPGTESWQREGADIRLVDVWKQYNGNPAIIGAVVDGGINQEHPDLLDNLWTNPGEIPENGIDDDGNGYIDDVHGYNFVDDNAILVPHRHGTHVAGTIGATNNNETGISSIAGGNGTPGSGVKLMSCQILKSLTSTGGEVASDPFIAAAIKYGADNGAVISQNSWGYAVGTGRNTSSYINPVHKEAIDYFIKYAGCDNNGEQLDGSPMKGGIVLFASGNANTSDPRIAAPADYDKVVAVAAIEADYRKASYSNYGTYMDISAPGGALNGDGRIWSTTTKLAGNYEYLAGTSMACPLVSGVAALVIEKYGVGKKGFTPETLKEILYQSAYDLDEYNPRYTGQLGHGCVDATAALKIDVSNLHPFTLKSNQVTDNTLIFSVSSSMAGNGGLTLYNGIGNKVLSLHLELEAASLHSVDITKLSAGYYTLVYRANGMEIREKFIKY
;
A
#
# COMPACT_ATOMS: atom_id res chain seq x y z
N ARG A 1 -9.46 -19.63 -9.32
CA ARG A 1 -10.34 -20.06 -10.44
C ARG A 1 -11.81 -19.69 -10.19
N LYS A 2 -12.25 -19.60 -8.94
CA LYS A 2 -13.64 -19.27 -8.58
C LYS A 2 -14.08 -17.88 -9.06
N GLU A 3 -13.15 -16.93 -9.18
CA GLU A 3 -13.39 -15.54 -9.61
C GLU A 3 -13.08 -15.31 -11.10
N GLY A 4 -12.87 -16.36 -11.89
CA GLY A 4 -12.71 -16.25 -13.34
C GLY A 4 -11.36 -15.73 -13.85
N LEU A 5 -10.39 -15.42 -12.99
CA LEU A 5 -9.08 -14.86 -13.40
C LEU A 5 -8.34 -15.73 -14.43
N HIS A 6 -8.57 -17.05 -14.44
CA HIS A 6 -7.99 -17.97 -15.42
C HIS A 6 -8.59 -17.85 -16.83
N LEU A 7 -9.62 -17.04 -17.00
CA LEU A 7 -10.27 -16.77 -18.29
C LEU A 7 -9.70 -15.55 -19.02
N TRP A 8 -8.73 -14.86 -18.41
CA TRP A 8 -8.08 -13.72 -19.04
C TRP A 8 -6.95 -14.16 -19.96
N TYR A 9 -6.88 -13.56 -21.17
CA TYR A 9 -5.91 -13.87 -22.21
C TYR A 9 -5.34 -12.60 -22.83
N ASN A 10 -4.04 -12.63 -23.20
CA ASN A 10 -3.43 -11.59 -24.02
C ASN A 10 -3.73 -11.85 -25.50
N VAL A 11 -4.16 -10.81 -26.21
CA VAL A 11 -4.33 -10.84 -27.66
C VAL A 11 -3.34 -9.89 -28.31
N TRP A 12 -2.49 -10.42 -29.18
CA TRP A 12 -1.49 -9.67 -29.94
C TRP A 12 -2.02 -9.33 -31.33
N PHE A 13 -1.76 -8.12 -31.81
CA PHE A 13 -2.16 -7.63 -33.12
C PHE A 13 -1.07 -6.79 -33.78
N SER A 14 -1.23 -6.45 -35.07
CA SER A 14 -0.23 -5.70 -35.83
C SER A 14 -0.02 -4.29 -35.28
N LYS A 15 1.19 -3.75 -35.47
CA LYS A 15 1.56 -2.39 -35.02
C LYS A 15 0.71 -1.27 -35.65
N ASP A 16 0.04 -1.55 -36.77
CA ASP A 16 -0.75 -0.56 -37.51
C ASP A 16 -2.16 -0.36 -36.96
N THR A 17 -2.57 -1.19 -36.01
CA THR A 17 -3.88 -1.08 -35.36
C THR A 17 -3.74 -0.43 -33.98
N SER A 18 -4.56 0.59 -33.67
CA SER A 18 -4.57 1.14 -32.32
C SER A 18 -5.13 0.12 -31.33
N ALA A 19 -4.55 0.07 -30.12
CA ALA A 19 -4.99 -0.87 -29.08
C ALA A 19 -6.48 -0.72 -28.73
N THR A 20 -7.00 0.51 -28.72
CA THR A 20 -8.43 0.77 -28.47
C THR A 20 -9.31 0.20 -29.57
N ARG A 21 -8.90 0.32 -30.84
CA ARG A 21 -9.64 -0.23 -31.96
C ARG A 21 -9.59 -1.76 -31.95
N ALA A 22 -8.42 -2.35 -31.71
CA ALA A 22 -8.27 -3.79 -31.59
C ALA A 22 -9.12 -4.38 -30.45
N ALA A 23 -9.13 -3.74 -29.28
CA ALA A 23 -9.97 -4.16 -28.18
C ALA A 23 -11.48 -4.10 -28.53
N ALA A 24 -11.90 -3.04 -29.21
CA ALA A 24 -13.29 -2.93 -29.67
C ALA A 24 -13.67 -4.04 -30.68
N GLU A 25 -12.78 -4.37 -31.62
CA GLU A 25 -13.00 -5.46 -32.59
C GLU A 25 -13.06 -6.84 -31.91
N VAL A 26 -12.18 -7.09 -30.94
CA VAL A 26 -12.15 -8.36 -30.17
C VAL A 26 -13.38 -8.51 -29.29
N ALA A 27 -13.91 -7.44 -28.71
CA ALA A 27 -15.10 -7.47 -27.86
C ALA A 27 -16.37 -7.92 -28.58
N PHE A 28 -16.40 -7.92 -29.92
CA PHE A 28 -17.53 -8.42 -30.73
C PHE A 28 -17.42 -9.91 -31.08
N LEU A 29 -16.33 -10.59 -30.70
CA LEU A 29 -16.19 -12.02 -30.97
C LEU A 29 -17.03 -12.84 -29.99
N ASP A 30 -17.65 -13.92 -30.49
CA ASP A 30 -18.43 -14.82 -29.64
C ASP A 30 -17.58 -15.45 -28.55
N GLY A 31 -18.06 -15.40 -27.31
CA GLY A 31 -17.39 -15.94 -26.14
C GLY A 31 -16.42 -14.97 -25.46
N ILE A 32 -16.29 -13.73 -25.97
CA ILE A 32 -15.54 -12.67 -25.30
C ILE A 32 -16.50 -11.80 -24.48
N GLU A 33 -16.32 -11.82 -23.16
CA GLU A 33 -17.13 -11.03 -22.24
C GLU A 33 -16.62 -9.57 -22.15
N MET A 34 -15.29 -9.38 -22.21
CA MET A 34 -14.67 -8.07 -22.15
C MET A 34 -13.32 -8.04 -22.90
N ALA A 35 -13.01 -6.95 -23.54
CA ALA A 35 -11.69 -6.69 -24.13
C ALA A 35 -11.23 -5.26 -23.80
N VAL A 36 -10.03 -5.14 -23.20
CA VAL A 36 -9.47 -3.85 -22.76
C VAL A 36 -8.05 -3.66 -23.27
N PRO A 37 -7.63 -2.42 -23.57
CA PRO A 37 -6.24 -2.13 -23.90
C PRO A 37 -5.32 -2.31 -22.69
N VAL A 38 -4.14 -2.88 -22.90
CA VAL A 38 -3.09 -3.01 -21.88
C VAL A 38 -2.47 -1.63 -21.57
N PRO A 39 -2.50 -1.11 -20.34
CA PRO A 39 -1.83 0.12 -19.97
C PRO A 39 -0.31 -0.09 -19.81
N LYS A 40 0.46 0.99 -19.92
CA LYS A 40 1.88 0.97 -19.57
C LYS A 40 2.05 1.17 -18.07
N ILE A 41 2.73 0.25 -17.42
CA ILE A 41 3.09 0.31 -15.99
C ILE A 41 4.43 1.01 -15.82
N VAL A 42 4.61 1.74 -14.74
CA VAL A 42 5.87 2.40 -14.36
C VAL A 42 6.09 2.31 -12.85
N SER A 43 7.37 2.19 -12.46
CA SER A 43 7.79 2.40 -11.08
C SER A 43 7.51 3.85 -10.66
N ARG A 44 7.08 4.05 -9.44
CA ARG A 44 6.79 5.37 -8.86
C ARG A 44 7.92 5.92 -8.00
N ALA A 45 9.14 5.40 -8.16
CA ALA A 45 10.35 6.04 -7.66
C ALA A 45 10.90 7.04 -8.68
N ARG A 46 11.55 8.09 -8.20
CA ARG A 46 12.30 9.02 -9.04
C ARG A 46 13.79 8.72 -8.89
N PRO A 47 14.55 8.49 -9.98
CA PRO A 47 16.01 8.34 -9.91
C PRO A 47 16.69 9.70 -9.68
N GLU A 48 17.66 9.77 -8.80
CA GLU A 48 18.47 10.96 -8.55
C GLU A 48 19.95 10.68 -8.23
N THR A 49 20.77 11.73 -8.34
CA THR A 49 22.23 11.71 -8.21
C THR A 49 22.68 11.88 -6.75
N VAL A 50 23.75 11.20 -6.39
CA VAL A 50 24.27 10.98 -5.02
C VAL A 50 25.06 12.17 -4.47
N TRP A 51 24.86 12.52 -3.18
CA TRP A 51 25.79 13.26 -2.29
C TRP A 51 25.61 12.83 -0.84
N ASP A 52 26.71 12.68 -0.10
CA ASP A 52 26.74 12.24 1.32
C ASP A 52 26.89 13.42 2.30
N MET A 53 26.23 13.38 3.48
CA MET A 53 26.76 13.86 4.77
C MET A 53 25.89 13.46 5.99
N TYR A 54 26.51 13.29 7.16
CA TYR A 54 26.01 12.62 8.36
C TYR A 54 25.57 13.56 9.49
N GLY A 55 24.51 13.19 10.23
CA GLY A 55 24.19 13.70 11.57
C GLY A 55 23.94 12.51 12.53
N VAL A 56 24.50 12.57 13.74
CA VAL A 56 24.48 11.46 14.71
C VAL A 56 23.60 11.82 15.90
N ARG A 57 22.67 10.94 16.28
CA ARG A 57 21.96 10.99 17.56
C ARG A 57 22.74 10.21 18.63
N VAL A 58 22.87 10.77 19.84
CA VAL A 58 23.46 10.09 20.99
C VAL A 58 22.34 9.47 21.81
N GLY A 59 22.01 8.21 21.51
CA GLY A 59 21.13 7.34 22.28
C GLY A 59 21.42 5.90 21.88
N GLU A 60 21.31 4.94 22.80
CA GLU A 60 21.44 3.53 22.44
C GLU A 60 20.24 3.11 21.58
N TRP A 61 20.49 2.84 20.29
CA TRP A 61 19.52 2.19 19.43
C TRP A 61 19.22 0.78 19.96
N LEU A 62 17.98 0.32 19.76
CA LEU A 62 17.60 -1.04 20.13
C LEU A 62 18.34 -2.09 19.31
N PHE A 63 18.64 -1.76 18.04
CA PHE A 63 19.32 -2.63 17.07
C PHE A 63 20.72 -2.10 16.74
N ASN A 64 21.61 -3.00 16.33
CA ASN A 64 23.04 -2.73 16.09
C ASN A 64 23.40 -2.50 14.62
N ASP A 65 22.42 -2.33 13.75
CA ASP A 65 22.60 -2.16 12.32
C ASP A 65 23.28 -0.82 12.02
N PRO A 66 24.42 -0.81 11.31
CA PRO A 66 25.30 0.37 11.24
C PRO A 66 24.67 1.59 10.55
N ASP A 67 23.72 1.38 9.65
CA ASP A 67 23.05 2.44 8.89
C ASP A 67 21.71 2.89 9.48
N LEU A 68 21.31 2.37 10.64
CA LEU A 68 20.05 2.75 11.29
C LEU A 68 19.94 4.26 11.53
N SER A 69 21.06 4.92 11.84
CA SER A 69 21.11 6.36 12.05
C SER A 69 20.80 7.20 10.79
N LYS A 70 20.87 6.62 9.59
CA LYS A 70 20.48 7.25 8.32
C LYS A 70 18.98 7.20 8.05
N GLN A 71 18.24 6.42 8.83
CA GLN A 71 16.83 6.13 8.65
C GLN A 71 15.95 7.05 9.50
N TRP A 72 16.02 8.36 9.22
CA TRP A 72 15.30 9.42 9.94
C TRP A 72 13.79 9.17 10.05
N TYR A 73 13.22 8.44 9.12
CA TYR A 73 11.80 8.14 9.06
C TYR A 73 11.32 7.16 10.15
N PHE A 74 12.22 6.56 10.92
CA PHE A 74 11.92 5.77 12.12
C PHE A 74 11.96 6.60 13.41
N ASP A 75 12.87 7.59 13.48
CA ASP A 75 13.04 8.51 14.59
C ASP A 75 13.67 9.82 14.07
N ASN A 76 12.87 10.84 13.91
CA ASN A 76 13.31 12.15 13.41
C ASN A 76 13.58 13.11 14.56
N PRO A 77 14.84 13.37 14.90
CA PRO A 77 15.19 14.24 16.02
C PRO A 77 15.01 15.73 15.74
N GLY A 78 14.71 16.14 14.51
CA GLY A 78 14.59 17.55 14.14
C GLY A 78 15.89 18.35 14.22
N THR A 79 17.05 17.69 14.10
CA THR A 79 18.37 18.34 14.28
C THR A 79 18.84 19.09 13.04
N GLU A 80 18.37 18.71 11.87
CA GLU A 80 18.73 19.34 10.62
C GLU A 80 17.66 20.39 10.21
N SER A 81 18.08 21.39 9.43
CA SER A 81 17.18 22.48 9.01
C SER A 81 15.99 22.06 8.13
N TRP A 82 16.08 20.88 7.53
CA TRP A 82 15.03 20.26 6.70
C TRP A 82 14.16 19.27 7.49
N GLN A 83 14.47 19.03 8.75
CA GLN A 83 13.75 18.13 9.65
C GLN A 83 12.83 18.91 10.58
N ARG A 84 11.80 18.21 11.05
CA ARG A 84 10.99 18.61 12.19
C ARG A 84 10.87 17.43 13.14
N GLU A 85 11.15 17.66 14.42
CA GLU A 85 11.09 16.63 15.45
C GLU A 85 9.76 15.86 15.39
N GLY A 86 9.86 14.53 15.37
CA GLY A 86 8.74 13.60 15.33
C GLY A 86 8.04 13.47 13.97
N ALA A 87 8.53 14.12 12.90
CA ALA A 87 8.03 13.93 11.55
C ALA A 87 8.54 12.59 10.99
N ASP A 88 8.09 11.49 11.57
CA ASP A 88 8.44 10.10 11.30
C ASP A 88 7.24 9.18 11.57
N ILE A 89 7.44 7.87 11.54
CA ILE A 89 6.39 6.87 11.80
C ILE A 89 6.31 6.43 13.27
N ARG A 90 7.08 7.01 14.18
CA ARG A 90 7.11 6.75 15.64
C ARG A 90 7.31 5.29 15.99
N LEU A 91 8.35 4.68 15.39
CA LEU A 91 8.54 3.24 15.40
C LEU A 91 9.39 2.73 16.57
N VAL A 92 10.41 3.45 17.00
CA VAL A 92 11.50 2.92 17.84
C VAL A 92 11.02 2.25 19.13
N ASP A 93 10.03 2.83 19.80
CA ASP A 93 9.48 2.24 21.04
C ASP A 93 8.66 0.96 20.78
N VAL A 94 8.13 0.80 19.57
CA VAL A 94 7.35 -0.37 19.15
C VAL A 94 8.23 -1.61 19.08
N TRP A 95 9.45 -1.50 18.57
CA TRP A 95 10.38 -2.61 18.40
C TRP A 95 10.71 -3.37 19.69
N LYS A 96 10.51 -2.75 20.85
CA LYS A 96 10.67 -3.42 22.16
C LYS A 96 9.70 -4.58 22.38
N GLN A 97 8.58 -4.61 21.64
CA GLN A 97 7.53 -5.61 21.80
C GLN A 97 7.12 -6.28 20.49
N TYR A 98 7.13 -5.52 19.38
CA TYR A 98 6.70 -5.95 18.06
C TYR A 98 7.74 -5.52 17.03
N ASN A 99 8.33 -6.46 16.34
CA ASN A 99 9.42 -6.22 15.39
C ASN A 99 9.35 -7.11 14.14
N GLY A 100 8.23 -7.80 13.97
CA GLY A 100 7.97 -8.69 12.84
C GLY A 100 7.78 -10.14 13.28
N ASN A 101 7.02 -10.88 12.47
CA ASN A 101 6.68 -12.27 12.76
C ASN A 101 6.67 -13.09 11.47
N PRO A 102 7.34 -14.28 11.42
CA PRO A 102 7.43 -15.09 10.20
C PRO A 102 6.11 -15.68 9.70
N ALA A 103 5.05 -15.67 10.53
CA ALA A 103 3.71 -16.03 10.07
C ALA A 103 3.07 -14.99 9.13
N ILE A 104 3.69 -13.80 9.01
CA ILE A 104 3.21 -12.73 8.15
C ILE A 104 4.01 -12.71 6.87
N ILE A 105 3.35 -12.91 5.74
CA ILE A 105 3.96 -12.88 4.41
C ILE A 105 3.49 -11.62 3.70
N GLY A 106 4.46 -10.83 3.22
CA GLY A 106 4.23 -9.69 2.34
C GLY A 106 4.63 -10.01 0.90
N ALA A 107 3.66 -9.99 -0.02
CA ALA A 107 3.92 -10.08 -1.45
C ALA A 107 4.36 -8.72 -1.98
N VAL A 108 5.61 -8.61 -2.41
CA VAL A 108 6.18 -7.43 -3.05
C VAL A 108 5.94 -7.55 -4.55
N VAL A 109 4.84 -6.95 -5.02
CA VAL A 109 4.47 -6.91 -6.44
C VAL A 109 5.17 -5.72 -7.08
N ASP A 110 6.40 -5.94 -7.56
CA ASP A 110 7.32 -4.87 -8.00
C ASP A 110 8.38 -5.43 -8.97
N GLY A 111 9.56 -4.85 -9.03
CA GLY A 111 10.75 -5.49 -9.59
C GLY A 111 11.26 -6.60 -8.66
N GLY A 112 12.05 -7.53 -9.20
CA GLY A 112 12.57 -8.66 -8.44
C GLY A 112 13.40 -8.24 -7.23
N ILE A 113 13.16 -8.86 -6.09
CA ILE A 113 13.99 -8.69 -4.89
C ILE A 113 15.38 -9.29 -5.15
N ASN A 114 16.44 -8.64 -4.68
CA ASN A 114 17.78 -9.20 -4.70
C ASN A 114 17.90 -10.30 -3.65
N GLN A 115 17.80 -11.54 -4.09
CA GLN A 115 17.85 -12.74 -3.24
C GLN A 115 19.22 -12.98 -2.56
N GLU A 116 20.29 -12.40 -3.11
CA GLU A 116 21.65 -12.50 -2.55
C GLU A 116 21.98 -11.33 -1.62
N HIS A 117 21.03 -10.43 -1.36
CA HIS A 117 21.30 -9.27 -0.51
C HIS A 117 21.48 -9.70 0.95
N PRO A 118 22.64 -9.40 1.58
CA PRO A 118 22.96 -9.92 2.92
C PRO A 118 21.95 -9.52 3.99
N ASP A 119 21.26 -8.41 3.80
CA ASP A 119 20.29 -7.87 4.73
C ASP A 119 18.84 -8.34 4.46
N LEU A 120 18.62 -9.17 3.43
CA LEU A 120 17.29 -9.69 3.07
C LEU A 120 17.17 -11.20 3.17
N LEU A 121 18.28 -11.94 3.06
CA LEU A 121 18.32 -13.40 2.94
C LEU A 121 17.46 -14.12 3.97
N ASP A 122 17.56 -13.74 5.24
CA ASP A 122 16.89 -14.43 6.35
C ASP A 122 15.37 -14.24 6.34
N ASN A 123 14.90 -13.15 5.72
CA ASN A 123 13.50 -12.79 5.68
C ASN A 123 12.84 -13.02 4.31
N LEU A 124 13.56 -13.60 3.34
CA LEU A 124 12.91 -14.06 2.12
C LEU A 124 11.87 -15.13 2.45
N TRP A 125 10.73 -15.05 1.78
CA TRP A 125 9.76 -16.13 1.78
C TRP A 125 10.35 -17.35 1.04
N THR A 126 10.10 -18.53 1.56
CA THR A 126 10.46 -19.77 0.88
C THR A 126 9.21 -20.61 0.73
N ASN A 127 8.91 -21.03 -0.49
CA ASN A 127 7.80 -21.94 -0.75
C ASN A 127 8.07 -23.28 -0.08
N PRO A 128 7.28 -23.68 0.94
CA PRO A 128 7.50 -24.94 1.64
C PRO A 128 7.13 -26.16 0.79
N GLY A 129 6.43 -25.96 -0.33
CA GLY A 129 5.99 -27.02 -1.24
C GLY A 129 6.99 -27.33 -2.34
N GLU A 130 8.01 -26.48 -2.57
CA GLU A 130 8.95 -26.60 -3.67
C GLU A 130 10.30 -27.22 -3.27
N ILE A 131 10.84 -28.04 -4.15
CA ILE A 131 12.22 -28.56 -4.09
C ILE A 131 13.06 -27.75 -5.08
N PRO A 132 14.01 -26.92 -4.62
CA PRO A 132 14.74 -26.01 -5.49
C PRO A 132 15.44 -26.69 -6.67
N GLU A 133 15.39 -26.08 -7.83
CA GLU A 133 16.18 -26.43 -9.04
C GLU A 133 15.95 -27.86 -9.57
N ASN A 134 14.77 -28.46 -9.34
CA ASN A 134 14.45 -29.78 -9.87
C ASN A 134 13.66 -29.74 -11.20
N GLY A 135 13.18 -28.57 -11.61
CA GLY A 135 12.40 -28.35 -12.83
C GLY A 135 10.98 -28.91 -12.78
N ILE A 136 10.44 -29.13 -11.59
CA ILE A 136 9.12 -29.68 -11.34
C ILE A 136 8.33 -28.66 -10.50
N ASP A 137 7.05 -28.52 -10.77
CA ASP A 137 6.06 -27.86 -9.92
C ASP A 137 5.63 -28.88 -8.85
N ASP A 138 6.33 -28.90 -7.69
CA ASP A 138 6.17 -29.94 -6.68
C ASP A 138 4.87 -29.78 -5.88
N ASP A 139 4.38 -28.55 -5.71
CA ASP A 139 3.14 -28.26 -4.99
C ASP A 139 1.89 -28.17 -5.89
N GLY A 140 2.08 -28.19 -7.22
CA GLY A 140 1.00 -28.18 -8.20
C GLY A 140 0.27 -26.84 -8.31
N ASN A 141 0.94 -25.74 -7.95
CA ASN A 141 0.37 -24.40 -7.98
C ASN A 141 0.40 -23.75 -9.38
N GLY A 142 1.12 -24.35 -10.33
CA GLY A 142 1.28 -23.92 -11.71
C GLY A 142 2.57 -23.13 -11.98
N TYR A 143 3.47 -23.03 -10.99
CA TYR A 143 4.73 -22.29 -11.08
C TYR A 143 5.91 -23.19 -10.70
N ILE A 144 6.77 -23.51 -11.67
CA ILE A 144 7.90 -24.43 -11.49
C ILE A 144 9.02 -23.72 -10.70
N ASP A 145 9.58 -24.39 -9.68
CA ASP A 145 10.74 -23.92 -8.88
C ASP A 145 10.54 -22.52 -8.25
N ASP A 146 9.33 -22.11 -7.88
CA ASP A 146 9.00 -20.78 -7.35
C ASP A 146 9.40 -20.57 -5.87
N VAL A 147 10.64 -20.92 -5.55
CA VAL A 147 11.19 -21.03 -4.18
C VAL A 147 11.07 -19.73 -3.37
N HIS A 148 11.34 -18.56 -3.96
CA HIS A 148 11.25 -17.25 -3.29
C HIS A 148 10.25 -16.30 -3.93
N GLY A 149 9.39 -16.83 -4.79
CA GLY A 149 8.44 -16.08 -5.61
C GLY A 149 8.64 -16.36 -7.10
N TYR A 150 8.05 -15.53 -7.95
CA TYR A 150 8.02 -15.80 -9.39
C TYR A 150 8.24 -14.54 -10.23
N ASN A 151 8.85 -14.69 -11.39
CA ASN A 151 9.09 -13.64 -12.37
C ASN A 151 8.00 -13.68 -13.44
N PHE A 152 6.98 -12.87 -13.28
CA PHE A 152 5.84 -12.73 -14.18
C PHE A 152 6.15 -11.95 -15.47
N VAL A 153 7.36 -11.38 -15.61
CA VAL A 153 7.81 -10.75 -16.87
C VAL A 153 8.27 -11.82 -17.86
N ASP A 154 9.07 -12.77 -17.37
CA ASP A 154 9.68 -13.82 -18.18
C ASP A 154 8.96 -15.17 -18.06
N ASP A 155 7.92 -15.24 -17.21
CA ASP A 155 7.15 -16.46 -16.90
C ASP A 155 8.02 -17.63 -16.44
N ASN A 156 8.82 -17.40 -15.40
CA ASN A 156 9.71 -18.39 -14.78
C ASN A 156 10.13 -17.99 -13.36
N ALA A 157 10.79 -18.90 -12.63
CA ALA A 157 11.26 -18.69 -11.25
C ALA A 157 12.55 -17.85 -11.14
N ILE A 158 13.19 -17.47 -12.24
CA ILE A 158 14.46 -16.73 -12.21
C ILE A 158 14.16 -15.27 -11.90
N LEU A 159 14.28 -14.90 -10.62
CA LEU A 159 14.12 -13.52 -10.18
C LEU A 159 15.33 -12.67 -10.58
N VAL A 160 15.07 -11.57 -11.26
CA VAL A 160 16.10 -10.62 -11.69
C VAL A 160 16.16 -9.48 -10.67
N PRO A 161 17.28 -9.31 -9.94
CA PRO A 161 17.42 -8.24 -8.96
C PRO A 161 17.09 -6.87 -9.55
N HIS A 162 16.15 -6.17 -8.95
CA HIS A 162 15.71 -4.86 -9.39
C HIS A 162 15.91 -3.82 -8.29
N ARG A 163 16.55 -2.70 -8.64
CA ARG A 163 16.84 -1.59 -7.71
C ARG A 163 15.63 -1.18 -6.88
N HIS A 164 14.50 -0.98 -7.52
CA HIS A 164 13.28 -0.48 -6.89
C HIS A 164 12.61 -1.53 -5.99
N GLY A 165 12.38 -2.74 -6.48
CA GLY A 165 11.74 -3.80 -5.69
C GLY A 165 12.59 -4.22 -4.49
N THR A 166 13.94 -4.24 -4.63
CA THR A 166 14.86 -4.50 -3.51
C THR A 166 14.76 -3.39 -2.45
N HIS A 167 14.64 -2.11 -2.86
CA HIS A 167 14.51 -0.98 -1.93
C HIS A 167 13.20 -1.03 -1.15
N VAL A 168 12.11 -1.32 -1.82
CA VAL A 168 10.78 -1.52 -1.22
C VAL A 168 10.82 -2.66 -0.20
N ALA A 169 11.39 -3.80 -0.57
CA ALA A 169 11.51 -4.97 0.30
C ALA A 169 12.31 -4.68 1.57
N GLY A 170 13.46 -3.99 1.45
CA GLY A 170 14.29 -3.63 2.59
C GLY A 170 13.60 -2.72 3.61
N THR A 171 12.77 -1.81 3.16
CA THR A 171 11.99 -0.94 4.05
C THR A 171 11.03 -1.76 4.94
N ILE A 172 10.44 -2.82 4.40
CA ILE A 172 9.47 -3.66 5.11
C ILE A 172 10.18 -4.64 6.05
N GLY A 173 11.20 -5.38 5.55
CA GLY A 173 11.67 -6.58 6.19
C GLY A 173 13.17 -6.90 6.02
N ALA A 174 14.07 -5.91 5.84
CA ALA A 174 15.50 -6.14 6.05
C ALA A 174 15.73 -6.67 7.47
N THR A 175 16.69 -7.57 7.64
CA THR A 175 16.93 -8.25 8.91
C THR A 175 17.45 -7.27 9.96
N ASN A 176 16.70 -7.07 11.04
CA ASN A 176 17.11 -6.19 12.13
C ASN A 176 18.19 -6.84 13.00
N ASN A 177 19.05 -6.03 13.62
CA ASN A 177 19.99 -6.42 14.64
C ASN A 177 20.97 -7.53 14.19
N ASN A 178 21.43 -7.45 12.94
CA ASN A 178 22.33 -8.44 12.29
C ASN A 178 23.73 -7.88 12.01
N GLU A 179 24.07 -6.71 12.57
CA GLU A 179 25.36 -5.99 12.37
C GLU A 179 25.61 -5.62 10.89
N THR A 180 24.55 -5.54 10.08
CA THR A 180 24.65 -5.34 8.63
C THR A 180 23.67 -4.24 8.20
N GLY A 181 24.13 -3.26 7.44
CA GLY A 181 23.35 -2.26 6.73
C GLY A 181 22.28 -1.56 7.56
N ILE A 182 21.02 -1.88 7.29
CA ILE A 182 19.84 -1.15 7.79
C ILE A 182 18.96 -1.97 8.73
N SER A 183 18.19 -1.27 9.57
CA SER A 183 17.00 -1.88 10.17
C SER A 183 15.78 -1.69 9.25
N SER A 184 14.75 -2.48 9.46
CA SER A 184 13.46 -2.36 8.80
C SER A 184 12.32 -2.33 9.81
N ILE A 185 11.10 -2.06 9.35
CA ILE A 185 9.96 -1.94 10.25
C ILE A 185 9.65 -3.27 10.93
N ALA A 186 9.67 -4.36 10.17
CA ALA A 186 9.23 -5.68 10.61
C ALA A 186 10.29 -6.77 10.34
N GLY A 187 11.58 -6.43 10.44
CA GLY A 187 12.71 -7.28 10.11
C GLY A 187 13.10 -8.31 11.17
N GLY A 188 12.38 -8.40 12.27
CA GLY A 188 12.65 -9.33 13.36
C GLY A 188 13.54 -8.75 14.46
N ASN A 189 14.12 -9.62 15.29
CA ASN A 189 14.86 -9.26 16.50
C ASN A 189 16.35 -9.65 16.47
N GLY A 190 16.89 -9.97 15.31
CA GLY A 190 18.25 -10.48 15.12
C GLY A 190 18.36 -12.01 15.11
N THR A 191 17.32 -12.74 15.47
CA THR A 191 17.25 -14.16 15.21
C THR A 191 16.98 -14.38 13.72
N PRO A 192 17.80 -15.13 12.98
CA PRO A 192 17.57 -15.37 11.56
C PRO A 192 16.14 -15.84 11.27
N GLY A 193 15.48 -15.19 10.32
CA GLY A 193 14.13 -15.52 9.91
C GLY A 193 13.02 -15.15 10.89
N SER A 194 13.30 -14.36 11.94
CA SER A 194 12.28 -13.90 12.91
C SER A 194 11.37 -12.78 12.38
N GLY A 195 11.77 -12.10 11.31
CA GLY A 195 10.98 -11.04 10.67
C GLY A 195 9.85 -11.56 9.78
N VAL A 196 9.12 -10.62 9.19
CA VAL A 196 8.12 -10.91 8.14
C VAL A 196 8.77 -11.60 6.95
N LYS A 197 8.02 -12.38 6.21
CA LYS A 197 8.51 -13.06 5.01
C LYS A 197 8.20 -12.26 3.76
N LEU A 198 9.22 -11.99 2.95
CA LEU A 198 9.17 -11.19 1.73
C LEU A 198 9.07 -12.10 0.51
N MET A 199 7.92 -12.15 -0.14
CA MET A 199 7.68 -12.92 -1.36
C MET A 199 7.88 -12.01 -2.58
N SER A 200 8.75 -12.40 -3.51
CA SER A 200 9.03 -11.63 -4.72
C SER A 200 8.05 -11.96 -5.84
N CYS A 201 7.09 -11.09 -6.10
CA CYS A 201 6.15 -11.19 -7.22
C CYS A 201 6.60 -10.21 -8.31
N GLN A 202 7.60 -10.62 -9.12
CA GLN A 202 8.26 -9.73 -10.05
C GLN A 202 7.40 -9.40 -11.27
N ILE A 203 7.02 -8.14 -11.43
CA ILE A 203 6.27 -7.60 -12.58
C ILE A 203 7.05 -6.56 -13.39
N LEU A 204 8.18 -6.09 -12.88
CA LEU A 204 9.05 -5.12 -13.53
C LEU A 204 10.44 -5.71 -13.69
N LYS A 205 11.04 -5.52 -14.88
CA LYS A 205 12.41 -5.90 -15.18
C LYS A 205 13.07 -4.74 -15.91
N SER A 206 14.10 -4.18 -15.34
CA SER A 206 14.87 -3.11 -15.96
C SER A 206 16.32 -3.50 -16.12
N LEU A 207 16.83 -3.37 -17.32
CA LEU A 207 18.25 -3.52 -17.60
C LEU A 207 18.97 -2.16 -17.58
N THR A 208 18.22 -1.05 -17.56
CA THR A 208 18.73 0.32 -17.53
C THR A 208 17.77 1.25 -16.76
N SER A 209 18.27 2.39 -16.30
CA SER A 209 17.50 3.38 -15.52
C SER A 209 16.34 4.07 -16.28
N THR A 210 16.18 3.84 -17.58
CA THR A 210 15.23 4.59 -18.43
C THR A 210 14.29 3.74 -19.27
N GLY A 211 14.39 2.42 -19.21
CA GLY A 211 13.50 1.53 -19.96
C GLY A 211 13.53 0.14 -19.38
N GLY A 212 12.37 -0.43 -19.15
CA GLY A 212 12.22 -1.75 -18.59
C GLY A 212 11.12 -2.54 -19.30
N GLU A 213 11.20 -3.84 -19.19
CA GLU A 213 10.12 -4.75 -19.53
C GLU A 213 9.15 -4.83 -18.37
N VAL A 214 7.88 -4.90 -18.68
CA VAL A 214 6.78 -4.97 -17.70
C VAL A 214 5.95 -6.20 -18.05
N ALA A 215 5.54 -6.96 -17.04
CA ALA A 215 4.58 -8.06 -17.22
C ALA A 215 3.29 -7.52 -17.88
N SER A 216 2.64 -8.35 -18.66
CA SER A 216 1.33 -7.97 -19.22
C SER A 216 0.26 -7.96 -18.14
N ASP A 217 -0.87 -7.28 -18.38
CA ASP A 217 -1.94 -7.14 -17.39
C ASP A 217 -2.44 -8.47 -16.79
N PRO A 218 -2.66 -9.56 -17.56
CA PRO A 218 -3.00 -10.85 -16.96
C PRO A 218 -1.90 -11.43 -16.07
N PHE A 219 -0.62 -11.21 -16.40
CA PHE A 219 0.48 -11.67 -15.56
C PHE A 219 0.65 -10.81 -14.30
N ILE A 220 0.37 -9.50 -14.36
CA ILE A 220 0.30 -8.64 -13.17
C ILE A 220 -0.84 -9.09 -12.25
N ALA A 221 -2.01 -9.39 -12.81
CA ALA A 221 -3.12 -9.94 -12.06
C ALA A 221 -2.77 -11.31 -11.44
N ALA A 222 -2.07 -12.16 -12.21
CA ALA A 222 -1.56 -13.43 -11.71
C ALA A 222 -0.56 -13.24 -10.56
N ALA A 223 0.31 -12.23 -10.61
CA ALA A 223 1.27 -11.91 -9.55
C ALA A 223 0.57 -11.51 -8.23
N ILE A 224 -0.50 -10.70 -8.32
CA ILE A 224 -1.30 -10.33 -7.15
C ILE A 224 -2.02 -11.57 -6.58
N LYS A 225 -2.65 -12.37 -7.45
CA LYS A 225 -3.33 -13.60 -7.05
C LYS A 225 -2.37 -14.63 -6.45
N TYR A 226 -1.20 -14.81 -7.05
CA TYR A 226 -0.13 -15.71 -6.57
C TYR A 226 0.24 -15.40 -5.12
N GLY A 227 0.39 -14.12 -4.77
CA GLY A 227 0.64 -13.72 -3.39
C GLY A 227 -0.43 -14.26 -2.43
N ALA A 228 -1.71 -14.10 -2.77
CA ALA A 228 -2.82 -14.60 -1.95
C ALA A 228 -2.82 -16.13 -1.84
N ASP A 229 -2.62 -16.84 -2.95
CA ASP A 229 -2.65 -18.29 -3.02
C ASP A 229 -1.50 -18.93 -2.20
N ASN A 230 -0.36 -18.23 -2.10
CA ASN A 230 0.84 -18.65 -1.35
C ASN A 230 0.90 -18.05 0.07
N GLY A 231 -0.22 -17.60 0.61
CA GLY A 231 -0.39 -17.24 2.02
C GLY A 231 0.02 -15.81 2.39
N ALA A 232 0.37 -14.95 1.43
CA ALA A 232 0.58 -13.54 1.74
C ALA A 232 -0.73 -12.87 2.15
N VAL A 233 -0.67 -12.04 3.19
CA VAL A 233 -1.81 -11.25 3.68
C VAL A 233 -1.60 -9.74 3.46
N ILE A 234 -0.42 -9.33 3.01
CA ILE A 234 -0.08 -7.97 2.60
C ILE A 234 0.35 -8.02 1.13
N SER A 235 -0.29 -7.24 0.26
CA SER A 235 0.16 -6.98 -1.11
C SER A 235 0.70 -5.56 -1.21
N GLN A 236 2.02 -5.44 -1.39
CA GLN A 236 2.75 -4.18 -1.51
C GLN A 236 2.94 -3.82 -2.98
N ASN A 237 2.43 -2.66 -3.41
CA ASN A 237 2.42 -2.23 -4.80
C ASN A 237 2.95 -0.80 -4.93
N SER A 238 4.20 -0.66 -5.36
CA SER A 238 4.83 0.66 -5.57
C SER A 238 4.89 1.05 -7.06
N TRP A 239 3.84 0.76 -7.80
CA TRP A 239 3.72 1.01 -9.24
C TRP A 239 2.37 1.65 -9.60
N GLY A 240 2.19 2.02 -10.86
CA GLY A 240 0.93 2.51 -11.39
C GLY A 240 0.99 2.69 -12.91
N TYR A 241 -0.12 3.12 -13.50
CA TYR A 241 -0.20 3.29 -14.94
C TYR A 241 0.58 4.53 -15.40
N ALA A 242 1.22 4.44 -16.57
CA ALA A 242 2.01 5.53 -17.12
C ALA A 242 1.12 6.71 -17.57
N VAL A 243 1.53 7.92 -17.19
CA VAL A 243 0.87 9.17 -17.59
C VAL A 243 1.31 9.56 -19.01
N GLY A 244 0.40 10.09 -19.84
CA GLY A 244 0.76 10.72 -21.12
C GLY A 244 0.88 9.79 -22.32
N THR A 245 0.52 8.51 -22.22
CA THR A 245 0.59 7.56 -23.36
C THR A 245 -0.64 7.57 -24.28
N GLY A 246 -1.44 8.65 -24.27
CA GLY A 246 -2.67 8.77 -25.07
C GLY A 246 -3.84 7.90 -24.58
N ARG A 247 -3.66 7.21 -23.46
CA ARG A 247 -4.65 6.29 -22.86
C ARG A 247 -5.28 6.84 -21.58
N ASN A 248 -4.96 8.05 -21.18
CA ASN A 248 -5.43 8.68 -19.94
C ASN A 248 -6.86 9.23 -20.01
N THR A 249 -7.74 8.55 -20.71
CA THR A 249 -9.14 8.99 -20.82
C THR A 249 -10.10 8.11 -20.02
N SER A 250 -9.63 7.02 -19.40
CA SER A 250 -10.47 6.19 -18.54
C SER A 250 -10.06 6.36 -17.09
N SER A 251 -10.97 6.85 -16.28
CA SER A 251 -10.96 6.83 -14.81
C SER A 251 -11.09 5.41 -14.24
N TYR A 252 -10.53 4.38 -14.90
CA TYR A 252 -10.79 3.00 -14.52
C TYR A 252 -9.50 2.23 -14.35
N ILE A 253 -9.36 1.63 -13.17
CA ILE A 253 -8.48 0.49 -12.97
C ILE A 253 -8.79 -0.59 -14.03
N ASN A 254 -7.75 -1.21 -14.57
CA ASN A 254 -7.94 -2.34 -15.49
C ASN A 254 -8.79 -3.43 -14.82
N PRO A 255 -9.87 -3.91 -15.44
CA PRO A 255 -10.77 -4.89 -14.83
C PRO A 255 -10.07 -6.14 -14.33
N VAL A 256 -9.06 -6.66 -15.04
CA VAL A 256 -8.33 -7.86 -14.60
C VAL A 256 -7.51 -7.59 -13.33
N HIS A 257 -6.93 -6.39 -13.19
CA HIS A 257 -6.24 -6.00 -11.96
C HIS A 257 -7.23 -5.81 -10.81
N LYS A 258 -8.39 -5.21 -11.10
CA LYS A 258 -9.47 -5.06 -10.12
C LYS A 258 -9.92 -6.40 -9.57
N GLU A 259 -10.17 -7.38 -10.43
CA GLU A 259 -10.54 -8.74 -10.03
C GLU A 259 -9.46 -9.42 -9.17
N ALA A 260 -8.18 -9.24 -9.51
CA ALA A 260 -7.08 -9.78 -8.74
C ALA A 260 -6.94 -9.11 -7.36
N ILE A 261 -7.14 -7.80 -7.28
CA ILE A 261 -7.17 -7.05 -6.02
C ILE A 261 -8.35 -7.51 -5.16
N ASP A 262 -9.56 -7.59 -5.71
CA ASP A 262 -10.75 -8.07 -5.00
C ASP A 262 -10.55 -9.51 -4.52
N TYR A 263 -9.89 -10.36 -5.32
CA TYR A 263 -9.51 -11.71 -4.94
C TYR A 263 -8.56 -11.72 -3.74
N PHE A 264 -7.48 -10.93 -3.77
CA PHE A 264 -6.51 -10.83 -2.68
C PHE A 264 -7.19 -10.38 -1.38
N ILE A 265 -7.99 -9.32 -1.45
CA ILE A 265 -8.70 -8.78 -0.27
C ILE A 265 -9.60 -9.86 0.35
N LYS A 266 -10.28 -10.65 -0.45
CA LYS A 266 -11.28 -11.62 0.01
C LYS A 266 -10.70 -12.96 0.44
N TYR A 267 -9.68 -13.46 -0.27
CA TYR A 267 -9.25 -14.85 -0.14
C TYR A 267 -7.83 -15.03 0.44
N ALA A 268 -7.00 -13.99 0.54
CA ALA A 268 -5.71 -14.11 1.18
C ALA A 268 -5.86 -14.65 2.62
N GLY A 269 -5.06 -15.64 2.97
CA GLY A 269 -5.15 -16.30 4.27
C GLY A 269 -6.43 -17.11 4.52
N CYS A 270 -7.22 -17.38 3.48
CA CYS A 270 -8.48 -18.13 3.55
C CYS A 270 -8.48 -19.35 2.62
N ASP A 271 -9.35 -20.30 2.92
CA ASP A 271 -9.68 -21.40 2.01
C ASP A 271 -10.61 -20.95 0.87
N ASN A 272 -10.96 -21.88 -0.03
CA ASN A 272 -11.84 -21.63 -1.15
C ASN A 272 -13.30 -21.26 -0.76
N ASN A 273 -13.68 -21.38 0.51
CA ASN A 273 -14.98 -20.98 1.04
C ASN A 273 -14.92 -19.62 1.71
N GLY A 274 -13.72 -19.01 1.80
CA GLY A 274 -13.47 -17.75 2.51
C GLY A 274 -13.34 -17.92 4.03
N GLU A 275 -13.08 -19.14 4.51
CA GLU A 275 -12.79 -19.37 5.92
C GLU A 275 -11.28 -19.24 6.18
N GLN A 276 -10.91 -18.55 7.26
CA GLN A 276 -9.52 -18.32 7.62
C GLN A 276 -8.78 -19.62 7.86
N LEU A 277 -7.67 -19.84 7.13
CA LEU A 277 -6.79 -20.98 7.28
C LEU A 277 -6.15 -21.03 8.68
N ASP A 278 -5.87 -22.21 9.17
CA ASP A 278 -5.09 -22.39 10.39
C ASP A 278 -3.66 -21.88 10.15
N GLY A 279 -3.16 -21.08 11.10
CA GLY A 279 -1.84 -20.44 10.98
C GLY A 279 -1.85 -19.10 10.21
N SER A 280 -2.88 -18.79 9.43
CA SER A 280 -2.97 -17.47 8.82
C SER A 280 -3.25 -16.38 9.87
N PRO A 281 -2.51 -15.27 9.84
CA PRO A 281 -2.70 -14.18 10.80
C PRO A 281 -3.90 -13.26 10.47
N MET A 282 -4.54 -13.43 9.30
CA MET A 282 -5.67 -12.57 8.90
C MET A 282 -6.68 -13.34 8.04
N LYS A 283 -7.94 -12.96 8.13
CA LYS A 283 -9.05 -13.41 7.28
C LYS A 283 -9.26 -12.40 6.15
N GLY A 284 -8.72 -12.66 4.98
CA GLY A 284 -8.58 -11.71 3.89
C GLY A 284 -7.20 -11.05 3.89
N GLY A 285 -6.94 -10.16 2.92
CA GLY A 285 -5.66 -9.48 2.76
C GLY A 285 -5.80 -7.98 2.55
N ILE A 286 -4.74 -7.23 2.88
CA ILE A 286 -4.65 -5.79 2.60
C ILE A 286 -3.82 -5.55 1.35
N VAL A 287 -4.28 -4.65 0.48
CA VAL A 287 -3.58 -4.24 -0.75
C VAL A 287 -3.25 -2.76 -0.66
N LEU A 288 -1.96 -2.43 -0.71
CA LEU A 288 -1.48 -1.06 -0.61
C LEU A 288 -0.87 -0.61 -1.94
N PHE A 289 -1.15 0.64 -2.32
CA PHE A 289 -0.61 1.26 -3.53
C PHE A 289 0.02 2.62 -3.26
N ALA A 290 1.19 2.85 -3.86
CA ALA A 290 1.77 4.17 -3.96
C ALA A 290 0.89 5.09 -4.81
N SER A 291 0.56 6.29 -4.31
CA SER A 291 -0.41 7.20 -4.97
C SER A 291 0.09 7.85 -6.27
N GLY A 292 1.42 7.89 -6.48
CA GLY A 292 2.05 8.48 -7.66
C GLY A 292 2.75 9.81 -7.40
N ASN A 293 3.61 10.20 -8.36
CA ASN A 293 4.60 11.28 -8.23
C ASN A 293 4.38 12.42 -9.24
N ALA A 294 3.13 12.71 -9.59
CA ALA A 294 2.78 13.74 -10.58
C ALA A 294 2.33 15.08 -9.97
N ASN A 295 2.33 15.19 -8.62
CA ASN A 295 1.83 16.35 -7.87
C ASN A 295 0.43 16.80 -8.35
N THR A 296 -0.51 15.88 -8.40
CA THR A 296 -1.86 16.11 -8.90
C THR A 296 -2.91 15.51 -7.99
N SER A 297 -4.11 16.11 -7.99
CA SER A 297 -5.31 15.56 -7.36
C SER A 297 -6.21 14.81 -8.35
N ASP A 298 -5.79 14.66 -9.61
CA ASP A 298 -6.57 13.93 -10.61
C ASP A 298 -6.50 12.41 -10.34
N PRO A 299 -7.60 11.77 -9.88
CA PRO A 299 -7.60 10.34 -9.57
C PRO A 299 -7.29 9.48 -10.79
N ARG A 300 -7.59 9.95 -12.01
CA ARG A 300 -7.31 9.21 -13.26
C ARG A 300 -5.82 8.95 -13.49
N ILE A 301 -4.96 9.73 -12.82
CA ILE A 301 -3.49 9.59 -12.88
C ILE A 301 -2.98 8.67 -11.77
N ALA A 302 -3.81 8.37 -10.77
CA ALA A 302 -3.43 7.60 -9.60
C ALA A 302 -3.63 6.10 -9.74
N ALA A 303 -4.43 5.64 -10.69
CA ALA A 303 -4.77 4.21 -10.83
C ALA A 303 -3.54 3.28 -10.83
N PRO A 304 -3.63 2.14 -10.11
CA PRO A 304 -4.75 1.56 -9.36
C PRO A 304 -5.01 2.14 -7.95
N ALA A 305 -4.21 3.12 -7.47
CA ALA A 305 -4.32 3.66 -6.12
C ALA A 305 -5.64 4.43 -5.86
N ASP A 306 -6.38 4.83 -6.91
CA ASP A 306 -7.70 5.47 -6.81
C ASP A 306 -8.86 4.47 -6.62
N TYR A 307 -8.57 3.17 -6.58
CA TYR A 307 -9.58 2.16 -6.31
C TYR A 307 -9.89 2.14 -4.80
N ASP A 308 -11.16 2.29 -4.46
CA ASP A 308 -11.64 2.49 -3.09
C ASP A 308 -11.36 1.35 -2.10
N LYS A 309 -11.08 0.14 -2.60
CA LYS A 309 -10.76 -1.02 -1.76
C LYS A 309 -9.28 -1.15 -1.39
N VAL A 310 -8.38 -0.47 -2.09
CA VAL A 310 -6.95 -0.48 -1.74
C VAL A 310 -6.62 0.58 -0.67
N VAL A 311 -5.41 0.58 -0.19
CA VAL A 311 -4.86 1.67 0.64
C VAL A 311 -3.98 2.56 -0.21
N ALA A 312 -4.45 3.74 -0.54
CA ALA A 312 -3.70 4.75 -1.30
C ALA A 312 -2.75 5.52 -0.38
N VAL A 313 -1.43 5.43 -0.63
CA VAL A 313 -0.41 6.03 0.23
C VAL A 313 0.22 7.24 -0.42
N ALA A 314 0.05 8.42 0.19
CA ALA A 314 0.73 9.67 -0.18
C ALA A 314 2.09 9.80 0.52
N ALA A 315 2.96 10.66 -0.01
CA ALA A 315 4.29 10.89 0.55
C ALA A 315 4.41 12.25 1.24
N ILE A 316 5.06 12.24 2.42
CA ILE A 316 5.50 13.45 3.13
C ILE A 316 7.03 13.53 3.20
N GLU A 317 7.53 14.75 3.45
CA GLU A 317 8.92 15.06 3.75
C GLU A 317 9.15 15.02 5.28
N ALA A 318 10.40 15.18 5.71
CA ALA A 318 10.82 15.11 7.11
C ALA A 318 10.37 16.31 7.98
N ASP A 319 9.49 17.15 7.48
CA ASP A 319 8.92 18.30 8.20
C ASP A 319 7.39 18.27 8.28
N TYR A 320 6.78 17.09 8.07
CA TYR A 320 5.35 16.82 7.96
C TYR A 320 4.67 17.37 6.70
N ARG A 321 5.37 18.10 5.84
CA ARG A 321 4.78 18.63 4.61
C ARG A 321 4.62 17.55 3.56
N LYS A 322 3.58 17.71 2.74
CA LYS A 322 3.41 16.91 1.53
C LYS A 322 4.66 16.99 0.66
N ALA A 323 5.23 15.84 0.31
CA ALA A 323 6.35 15.82 -0.63
C ALA A 323 5.96 16.51 -1.95
N SER A 324 6.87 17.31 -2.49
CA SER A 324 6.60 18.19 -3.63
C SER A 324 6.05 17.45 -4.85
N TYR A 325 6.41 16.20 -5.02
CA TYR A 325 5.99 15.31 -6.11
C TYR A 325 4.71 14.52 -5.80
N SER A 326 4.38 14.31 -4.51
CA SER A 326 3.29 13.40 -4.13
C SER A 326 1.97 13.80 -4.75
N ASN A 327 1.26 12.83 -5.31
CA ASN A 327 -0.16 12.99 -5.61
C ASN A 327 -0.91 13.20 -4.29
N TYR A 328 -2.08 13.82 -4.39
CA TYR A 328 -2.95 14.18 -3.26
C TYR A 328 -4.41 14.16 -3.73
N GLY A 329 -5.35 14.24 -2.82
CA GLY A 329 -6.77 14.26 -3.15
C GLY A 329 -7.61 13.45 -2.18
N THR A 330 -8.92 13.45 -2.41
CA THR A 330 -9.89 12.79 -1.52
C THR A 330 -9.85 11.27 -1.57
N TYR A 331 -9.15 10.72 -2.56
CA TYR A 331 -8.91 9.28 -2.71
C TYR A 331 -7.66 8.78 -1.95
N MET A 332 -6.94 9.67 -1.25
CA MET A 332 -5.84 9.25 -0.37
C MET A 332 -6.39 8.67 0.92
N ASP A 333 -5.81 7.56 1.37
CA ASP A 333 -6.20 6.93 2.63
C ASP A 333 -5.26 7.31 3.76
N ILE A 334 -3.95 7.28 3.52
CA ILE A 334 -2.94 7.53 4.53
C ILE A 334 -1.67 8.11 3.89
N SER A 335 -0.85 8.76 4.68
CA SER A 335 0.46 9.26 4.27
C SER A 335 1.59 8.60 5.06
N ALA A 336 2.80 8.60 4.50
CA ALA A 336 4.01 8.18 5.18
C ALA A 336 5.22 8.95 4.64
N PRO A 337 6.39 8.93 5.30
CA PRO A 337 7.62 9.47 4.77
C PRO A 337 7.99 8.88 3.41
N GLY A 338 8.04 9.69 2.39
CA GLY A 338 8.51 9.32 1.04
C GLY A 338 9.79 10.05 0.67
N GLY A 339 10.18 11.00 1.50
CA GLY A 339 11.40 11.79 1.39
C GLY A 339 11.32 12.98 0.44
N ALA A 340 12.27 13.88 0.55
CA ALA A 340 12.46 15.01 -0.33
C ALA A 340 13.08 14.58 -1.67
N LEU A 341 12.95 15.39 -2.73
CA LEU A 341 13.57 15.06 -4.04
C LEU A 341 15.10 15.12 -4.00
N ASN A 342 15.66 15.97 -3.15
CA ASN A 342 17.09 16.27 -3.10
C ASN A 342 17.60 16.18 -1.67
N GLY A 343 18.91 15.88 -1.51
CA GLY A 343 19.60 15.87 -0.23
C GLY A 343 19.32 14.63 0.61
N ASP A 344 19.59 14.74 1.90
CA ASP A 344 19.59 13.64 2.87
C ASP A 344 18.19 13.32 3.42
N GLY A 345 17.19 14.11 3.04
CA GLY A 345 15.78 13.87 3.39
C GLY A 345 15.10 12.72 2.63
N ARG A 346 15.87 11.94 1.84
CA ARG A 346 15.36 10.75 1.12
C ARG A 346 15.30 9.52 2.03
N ILE A 347 14.72 8.44 1.54
CA ILE A 347 14.58 7.17 2.26
C ILE A 347 15.78 6.27 1.94
N TRP A 348 16.54 5.88 2.96
CA TRP A 348 17.68 4.97 2.87
C TRP A 348 17.22 3.52 3.00
N SER A 349 17.50 2.67 2.03
CA SER A 349 17.12 1.26 2.07
C SER A 349 18.06 0.40 1.20
N THR A 350 17.82 -0.92 1.21
CA THR A 350 18.55 -1.90 0.40
C THR A 350 18.39 -1.66 -1.10
N THR A 351 19.39 -2.05 -1.88
CA THR A 351 19.34 -2.01 -3.33
C THR A 351 20.16 -3.14 -3.96
N THR A 352 20.38 -3.11 -5.27
CA THR A 352 21.21 -4.11 -5.93
C THR A 352 22.70 -3.87 -5.65
N LYS A 353 23.50 -4.94 -5.74
CA LYS A 353 24.96 -4.86 -5.61
C LYS A 353 25.62 -3.86 -6.54
N LEU A 354 25.07 -3.71 -7.75
CA LEU A 354 25.56 -2.72 -8.74
C LEU A 354 25.39 -1.27 -8.27
N ALA A 355 24.40 -1.00 -7.43
CA ALA A 355 24.16 0.31 -6.82
C ALA A 355 24.77 0.46 -5.41
N GLY A 356 25.57 -0.52 -4.94
CA GLY A 356 26.29 -0.45 -3.66
C GLY A 356 25.57 -1.09 -2.48
N ASN A 357 24.57 -1.91 -2.72
CA ASN A 357 23.69 -2.60 -1.76
C ASN A 357 22.69 -1.69 -1.01
N TYR A 358 23.00 -0.43 -0.77
CA TYR A 358 22.12 0.54 -0.09
C TYR A 358 22.12 1.85 -0.85
N GLU A 359 20.97 2.54 -0.87
CA GLU A 359 20.85 3.83 -1.53
C GLU A 359 19.70 4.68 -1.01
N TYR A 360 19.76 5.98 -1.28
CA TYR A 360 18.70 6.93 -1.04
C TYR A 360 17.75 7.04 -2.22
N LEU A 361 16.46 6.73 -2.03
CA LEU A 361 15.40 7.00 -3.00
C LEU A 361 14.32 7.89 -2.39
N ALA A 362 13.54 8.55 -3.25
CA ALA A 362 12.36 9.32 -2.86
C ALA A 362 11.19 8.99 -3.78
N GLY A 363 9.99 8.98 -3.22
CA GLY A 363 8.77 8.70 -3.97
C GLY A 363 7.64 8.20 -3.08
N THR A 364 6.43 8.23 -3.58
CA THR A 364 5.31 7.51 -2.95
C THR A 364 5.57 6.00 -2.89
N SER A 365 6.47 5.50 -3.76
CA SER A 365 7.00 4.13 -3.71
C SER A 365 7.77 3.80 -2.43
N MET A 366 8.38 4.77 -1.76
CA MET A 366 9.10 4.60 -0.49
C MET A 366 8.16 4.83 0.69
N ALA A 367 7.13 5.64 0.54
CA ALA A 367 6.09 5.84 1.54
C ALA A 367 5.21 4.58 1.71
N CYS A 368 4.82 3.96 0.63
CA CYS A 368 3.93 2.78 0.62
C CYS A 368 4.48 1.60 1.46
N PRO A 369 5.74 1.16 1.31
CA PRO A 369 6.28 0.08 2.12
C PRO A 369 6.42 0.42 3.61
N LEU A 370 6.51 1.70 3.99
CA LEU A 370 6.44 2.08 5.41
C LEU A 370 5.07 1.74 6.01
N VAL A 371 3.99 2.01 5.28
CA VAL A 371 2.64 1.62 5.73
C VAL A 371 2.49 0.10 5.76
N SER A 372 3.04 -0.62 4.77
CA SER A 372 3.02 -2.08 4.74
C SER A 372 3.76 -2.72 5.92
N GLY A 373 4.91 -2.14 6.31
CA GLY A 373 5.65 -2.58 7.48
C GLY A 373 4.89 -2.33 8.79
N VAL A 374 4.28 -1.15 8.96
CA VAL A 374 3.43 -0.88 10.14
C VAL A 374 2.20 -1.80 10.15
N ALA A 375 1.59 -2.06 9.00
CA ALA A 375 0.49 -3.03 8.88
C ALA A 375 0.93 -4.42 9.37
N ALA A 376 2.16 -4.86 9.04
CA ALA A 376 2.69 -6.12 9.51
C ALA A 376 2.82 -6.17 11.05
N LEU A 377 3.29 -5.09 11.69
CA LEU A 377 3.35 -5.03 13.17
C LEU A 377 1.95 -5.03 13.82
N VAL A 378 0.97 -4.39 13.19
CA VAL A 378 -0.42 -4.44 13.64
C VAL A 378 -0.98 -5.86 13.52
N ILE A 379 -0.71 -6.55 12.39
CA ILE A 379 -1.11 -7.96 12.20
C ILE A 379 -0.40 -8.86 13.22
N GLU A 380 0.88 -8.62 13.53
CA GLU A 380 1.62 -9.35 14.58
C GLU A 380 0.87 -9.28 15.92
N LYS A 381 0.48 -8.07 16.33
CA LYS A 381 -0.20 -7.89 17.62
C LYS A 381 -1.62 -8.44 17.66
N TYR A 382 -2.42 -8.18 16.63
CA TYR A 382 -3.87 -8.41 16.68
C TYR A 382 -4.32 -9.65 15.91
N GLY A 383 -3.51 -10.16 14.98
CA GLY A 383 -3.84 -11.25 14.08
C GLY A 383 -3.12 -12.57 14.37
N VAL A 384 -1.81 -12.54 14.63
CA VAL A 384 -1.02 -13.77 14.81
C VAL A 384 -1.57 -14.60 15.96
N GLY A 385 -1.83 -15.88 15.68
CA GLY A 385 -2.41 -16.83 16.64
C GLY A 385 -3.89 -16.58 16.98
N LYS A 386 -4.58 -15.73 16.23
CA LYS A 386 -6.00 -15.38 16.45
C LYS A 386 -6.80 -15.61 15.17
N LYS A 387 -8.11 -15.74 15.33
CA LYS A 387 -9.07 -15.84 14.21
C LYS A 387 -9.93 -14.57 14.14
N GLY A 388 -10.33 -14.23 12.90
CA GLY A 388 -11.28 -13.15 12.65
C GLY A 388 -10.70 -11.74 12.61
N PHE A 389 -9.36 -11.59 12.62
CA PHE A 389 -8.74 -10.31 12.29
C PHE A 389 -8.85 -10.09 10.77
N THR A 390 -9.37 -8.95 10.34
CA THR A 390 -9.71 -8.68 8.93
C THR A 390 -8.98 -7.45 8.39
N PRO A 391 -8.85 -7.31 7.06
CA PRO A 391 -8.26 -6.12 6.45
C PRO A 391 -9.04 -4.83 6.76
N GLU A 392 -10.36 -4.89 6.97
CA GLU A 392 -11.15 -3.73 7.37
C GLU A 392 -10.75 -3.25 8.77
N THR A 393 -10.65 -4.19 9.74
CA THR A 393 -10.19 -3.86 11.09
C THR A 393 -8.77 -3.29 11.07
N LEU A 394 -7.88 -3.85 10.23
CA LEU A 394 -6.51 -3.34 10.06
C LEU A 394 -6.52 -1.90 9.51
N LYS A 395 -7.30 -1.62 8.47
CA LYS A 395 -7.46 -0.26 7.91
C LYS A 395 -7.98 0.71 8.98
N GLU A 396 -9.03 0.33 9.73
CA GLU A 396 -9.59 1.15 10.81
C GLU A 396 -8.53 1.49 11.86
N ILE A 397 -7.69 0.54 12.27
CA ILE A 397 -6.58 0.78 13.19
C ILE A 397 -5.60 1.79 12.60
N LEU A 398 -5.14 1.58 11.36
CA LEU A 398 -4.16 2.45 10.70
C LEU A 398 -4.70 3.89 10.53
N TYR A 399 -5.98 4.03 10.17
CA TYR A 399 -6.58 5.33 9.89
C TYR A 399 -6.89 6.11 11.15
N GLN A 400 -7.46 5.46 12.18
CA GLN A 400 -7.83 6.14 13.43
C GLN A 400 -6.61 6.44 14.32
N SER A 401 -5.48 5.78 14.08
CA SER A 401 -4.22 6.06 14.77
C SER A 401 -3.31 7.05 14.04
N ALA A 402 -3.64 7.42 12.79
CA ALA A 402 -2.80 8.28 11.98
C ALA A 402 -2.65 9.68 12.59
N TYR A 403 -1.45 10.25 12.48
CA TYR A 403 -1.16 11.60 12.94
C TYR A 403 -1.67 12.64 11.94
N ASP A 404 -2.49 13.57 12.40
CA ASP A 404 -3.09 14.62 11.56
C ASP A 404 -2.03 15.54 10.92
N LEU A 405 -2.11 15.74 9.62
CA LEU A 405 -1.19 16.53 8.81
C LEU A 405 -1.75 17.90 8.39
N ASP A 406 -3.01 18.20 8.66
CA ASP A 406 -3.70 19.38 8.12
C ASP A 406 -3.08 20.70 8.60
N GLU A 407 -2.59 20.76 9.85
CA GLU A 407 -1.88 21.92 10.39
C GLU A 407 -0.65 22.29 9.57
N TYR A 408 0.09 21.28 9.09
CA TYR A 408 1.31 21.47 8.30
C TYR A 408 1.03 21.66 6.81
N ASN A 409 -0.17 21.30 6.37
CA ASN A 409 -0.57 21.27 4.97
C ASN A 409 -1.91 22.01 4.71
N PRO A 410 -2.06 23.29 5.11
CA PRO A 410 -3.35 23.98 5.03
C PRO A 410 -3.92 24.15 3.61
N ARG A 411 -3.09 23.96 2.57
CA ARG A 411 -3.53 23.93 1.17
C ARG A 411 -4.04 22.57 0.71
N TYR A 412 -3.82 21.53 1.50
CA TYR A 412 -4.14 20.14 1.19
C TYR A 412 -5.00 19.50 2.29
N THR A 413 -5.68 20.33 3.10
CA THR A 413 -6.59 19.88 4.16
C THR A 413 -7.53 18.81 3.65
N GLY A 414 -7.56 17.65 4.32
CA GLY A 414 -8.37 16.49 3.95
C GLY A 414 -7.94 15.77 2.66
N GLN A 415 -6.77 16.08 2.08
CA GLN A 415 -6.30 15.52 0.81
C GLN A 415 -5.04 14.64 0.95
N LEU A 416 -4.59 14.39 2.18
CA LEU A 416 -3.43 13.55 2.50
C LEU A 416 -3.81 12.29 3.30
N GLY A 417 -5.02 11.80 3.10
CA GLY A 417 -5.55 10.68 3.83
C GLY A 417 -5.94 11.05 5.27
N HIS A 418 -5.99 10.07 6.14
CA HIS A 418 -6.26 10.26 7.56
C HIS A 418 -5.08 10.90 8.32
N GLY A 419 -3.93 11.05 7.67
CA GLY A 419 -2.72 11.61 8.25
C GLY A 419 -1.49 10.74 8.01
N CYS A 420 -0.39 10.99 8.73
CA CYS A 420 0.80 10.14 8.69
C CYS A 420 0.61 8.89 9.52
N VAL A 421 1.02 7.74 8.99
CA VAL A 421 1.01 6.48 9.74
C VAL A 421 1.83 6.63 11.03
N ASP A 422 1.27 6.16 12.15
CA ASP A 422 1.86 6.20 13.49
C ASP A 422 1.88 4.80 14.08
N ALA A 423 3.05 4.16 14.09
CA ALA A 423 3.22 2.80 14.58
C ALA A 423 2.91 2.68 16.08
N THR A 424 3.33 3.67 16.87
CA THR A 424 3.09 3.68 18.32
C THR A 424 1.61 3.81 18.64
N ALA A 425 0.89 4.71 17.99
CA ALA A 425 -0.55 4.88 18.19
C ALA A 425 -1.33 3.66 17.70
N ALA A 426 -0.99 3.12 16.52
CA ALA A 426 -1.63 1.91 15.97
C ALA A 426 -1.52 0.71 16.90
N LEU A 427 -0.37 0.53 17.54
CA LEU A 427 -0.16 -0.58 18.47
C LEU A 427 -0.65 -0.31 19.91
N LYS A 428 -1.11 0.91 20.20
CA LYS A 428 -1.75 1.25 21.49
C LYS A 428 -3.28 1.31 21.42
N ILE A 429 -3.84 1.35 20.21
CA ILE A 429 -5.30 1.49 20.02
C ILE A 429 -6.03 0.31 20.67
N ASP A 430 -7.16 0.58 21.32
CA ASP A 430 -8.07 -0.46 21.78
C ASP A 430 -9.10 -0.75 20.69
N VAL A 431 -8.96 -1.93 20.07
CA VAL A 431 -9.82 -2.35 18.95
C VAL A 431 -11.31 -2.36 19.32
N SER A 432 -11.63 -2.58 20.61
CA SER A 432 -13.04 -2.54 21.08
C SER A 432 -13.63 -1.13 21.08
N ASN A 433 -12.79 -0.11 21.02
CA ASN A 433 -13.16 1.31 21.05
C ASN A 433 -12.96 2.03 19.70
N LEU A 434 -12.77 1.30 18.62
CA LEU A 434 -12.71 1.90 17.27
C LEU A 434 -14.02 2.64 16.97
N HIS A 435 -13.90 3.88 16.50
CA HIS A 435 -15.05 4.70 16.15
C HIS A 435 -15.83 4.09 14.98
N PRO A 436 -17.13 3.84 15.15
CA PRO A 436 -17.92 3.18 14.10
C PRO A 436 -18.19 4.09 12.87
N PHE A 437 -17.93 5.39 13.00
CA PHE A 437 -18.07 6.39 11.93
C PHE A 437 -17.05 7.51 12.15
N THR A 438 -16.26 7.85 11.12
CA THR A 438 -15.23 8.87 11.22
C THR A 438 -15.35 9.86 10.07
N LEU A 439 -15.52 11.15 10.37
CA LEU A 439 -15.36 12.23 9.39
C LEU A 439 -13.88 12.43 9.08
N LYS A 440 -13.51 12.53 7.80
CA LYS A 440 -12.14 12.84 7.38
C LYS A 440 -11.72 14.25 7.83
N SER A 441 -12.66 15.19 7.81
CA SER A 441 -12.52 16.54 8.39
C SER A 441 -13.86 17.01 8.91
N ASN A 442 -13.84 17.68 10.05
CA ASN A 442 -15.01 18.41 10.55
C ASN A 442 -15.10 19.85 9.98
N GLN A 443 -14.17 20.25 9.13
CA GLN A 443 -14.13 21.52 8.39
C GLN A 443 -14.14 21.23 6.89
N VAL A 444 -15.24 21.55 6.21
CA VAL A 444 -15.43 21.24 4.79
C VAL A 444 -15.34 22.51 3.96
N THR A 445 -14.34 22.59 3.08
CA THR A 445 -14.02 23.75 2.24
C THR A 445 -14.29 23.53 0.76
N ASP A 446 -14.39 22.27 0.29
CA ASP A 446 -14.47 21.88 -1.11
C ASP A 446 -15.85 21.37 -1.55
N ASN A 447 -16.88 21.58 -0.73
CA ASN A 447 -18.25 21.10 -0.96
C ASN A 447 -18.44 19.57 -0.94
N THR A 448 -17.44 18.80 -0.49
CA THR A 448 -17.51 17.36 -0.42
C THR A 448 -17.32 16.90 1.02
N LEU A 449 -18.34 16.30 1.60
CA LEU A 449 -18.25 15.67 2.92
C LEU A 449 -17.68 14.26 2.77
N ILE A 450 -16.53 14.00 3.39
CA ILE A 450 -15.84 12.71 3.29
C ILE A 450 -15.82 12.04 4.65
N PHE A 451 -16.12 10.73 4.67
CA PHE A 451 -16.18 9.94 5.89
C PHE A 451 -15.89 8.45 5.61
N SER A 452 -15.61 7.70 6.65
CA SER A 452 -15.54 6.24 6.62
C SER A 452 -16.44 5.63 7.68
N VAL A 453 -16.81 4.37 7.48
CA VAL A 453 -17.60 3.59 8.44
C VAL A 453 -16.86 2.31 8.81
N SER A 454 -17.01 1.88 10.06
CA SER A 454 -16.52 0.57 10.49
C SER A 454 -17.39 -0.56 9.93
N SER A 455 -16.89 -1.80 10.03
CA SER A 455 -17.65 -3.00 9.65
C SER A 455 -19.00 -3.12 10.37
N SER A 456 -19.14 -2.58 11.57
CA SER A 456 -20.39 -2.55 12.33
C SER A 456 -21.46 -1.63 11.72
N MET A 457 -21.06 -0.62 10.95
CA MET A 457 -21.94 0.38 10.33
C MET A 457 -21.98 0.28 8.79
N ALA A 458 -21.25 -0.67 8.19
CA ALA A 458 -21.25 -0.90 6.75
C ALA A 458 -22.55 -1.51 6.23
N GLY A 459 -22.76 -1.45 4.91
CA GLY A 459 -23.97 -1.90 4.23
C GLY A 459 -24.98 -0.78 4.01
N ASN A 460 -26.26 -1.15 3.93
CA ASN A 460 -27.35 -0.21 3.69
C ASN A 460 -27.65 0.68 4.89
N GLY A 461 -27.56 2.00 4.69
CA GLY A 461 -27.81 2.97 5.76
C GLY A 461 -28.43 4.28 5.28
N GLY A 462 -28.92 5.06 6.22
CA GLY A 462 -29.51 6.38 5.98
C GLY A 462 -28.66 7.51 6.56
N LEU A 463 -28.16 8.41 5.68
CA LEU A 463 -27.46 9.62 6.08
C LEU A 463 -28.40 10.81 6.02
N THR A 464 -28.47 11.59 7.08
CA THR A 464 -29.30 12.81 7.17
C THR A 464 -28.48 13.95 7.72
N LEU A 465 -28.54 15.12 7.05
CA LEU A 465 -27.91 16.36 7.54
C LEU A 465 -28.97 17.32 8.09
N TYR A 466 -28.65 17.93 9.20
CA TYR A 466 -29.43 18.99 9.84
C TYR A 466 -28.59 20.26 9.92
N ASN A 467 -29.19 21.42 9.66
CA ASN A 467 -28.51 22.71 9.84
C ASN A 467 -28.43 23.12 11.32
N GLY A 468 -27.77 24.24 11.62
CA GLY A 468 -27.52 24.73 12.98
C GLY A 468 -28.78 25.04 13.81
N ILE A 469 -29.96 25.15 13.18
CA ILE A 469 -31.28 25.34 13.86
C ILE A 469 -32.12 24.07 13.87
N GLY A 470 -31.54 22.90 13.50
CA GLY A 470 -32.17 21.59 13.57
C GLY A 470 -33.08 21.23 12.40
N ASN A 471 -33.15 22.02 11.32
CA ASN A 471 -33.92 21.66 10.14
C ASN A 471 -33.16 20.62 9.29
N LYS A 472 -33.86 19.59 8.84
CA LYS A 472 -33.33 18.61 7.88
C LYS A 472 -33.09 19.27 6.52
N VAL A 473 -31.86 19.20 6.01
CA VAL A 473 -31.42 19.85 4.76
C VAL A 473 -30.99 18.86 3.67
N LEU A 474 -30.63 17.62 4.07
CA LEU A 474 -30.27 16.54 3.13
C LEU A 474 -30.69 15.20 3.74
N SER A 475 -31.14 14.25 2.92
CA SER A 475 -31.36 12.86 3.33
C SER A 475 -31.02 11.94 2.17
N LEU A 476 -30.14 10.95 2.40
CA LEU A 476 -29.66 10.00 1.43
C LEU A 476 -29.80 8.59 1.99
N HIS A 477 -30.00 7.64 1.10
CA HIS A 477 -29.85 6.23 1.38
C HIS A 477 -28.57 5.76 0.67
N LEU A 478 -27.66 5.15 1.42
CA LEU A 478 -26.31 4.80 0.95
C LEU A 478 -26.04 3.34 1.23
N GLU A 479 -25.31 2.70 0.33
CA GLU A 479 -24.69 1.41 0.57
C GLU A 479 -23.19 1.66 0.74
N LEU A 480 -22.67 1.43 1.95
CA LEU A 480 -21.32 1.80 2.36
C LEU A 480 -20.48 0.56 2.63
N GLU A 481 -19.26 0.56 2.13
CA GLU A 481 -18.25 -0.46 2.44
C GLU A 481 -17.47 -0.07 3.70
N ALA A 482 -17.10 -1.07 4.50
CA ALA A 482 -16.29 -0.87 5.71
C ALA A 482 -14.89 -0.34 5.37
N ALA A 483 -14.38 0.56 6.19
CA ALA A 483 -13.04 1.12 6.11
C ALA A 483 -12.66 1.70 4.72
N SER A 484 -13.68 2.06 3.92
CA SER A 484 -13.53 2.79 2.66
C SER A 484 -13.91 4.25 2.84
N LEU A 485 -13.32 5.15 2.06
CA LEU A 485 -13.70 6.54 2.06
C LEU A 485 -14.96 6.73 1.21
N HIS A 486 -15.96 7.32 1.79
CA HIS A 486 -17.21 7.68 1.13
C HIS A 486 -17.34 9.19 1.01
N SER A 487 -18.02 9.67 0.00
CA SER A 487 -18.20 11.09 -0.25
C SER A 487 -19.66 11.46 -0.49
N VAL A 488 -20.06 12.64 0.01
CA VAL A 488 -21.37 13.22 -0.23
C VAL A 488 -21.20 14.65 -0.72
N ASP A 489 -21.78 14.95 -1.89
CA ASP A 489 -21.85 16.31 -2.42
C ASP A 489 -22.78 17.18 -1.57
N ILE A 490 -22.22 18.24 -1.01
CA ILE A 490 -22.93 19.23 -0.20
C ILE A 490 -22.89 20.64 -0.82
N THR A 491 -22.64 20.75 -2.12
CA THR A 491 -22.60 22.03 -2.87
C THR A 491 -23.84 22.89 -2.62
N LYS A 492 -25.00 22.27 -2.49
CA LYS A 492 -26.28 22.98 -2.28
C LYS A 492 -26.49 23.51 -0.86
N LEU A 493 -25.64 23.16 0.08
CA LEU A 493 -25.70 23.67 1.44
C LEU A 493 -24.99 25.01 1.55
N SER A 494 -25.53 25.93 2.34
CA SER A 494 -24.86 27.19 2.67
C SER A 494 -23.71 26.98 3.64
N ALA A 495 -22.79 27.94 3.74
CA ALA A 495 -21.80 27.96 4.81
C ALA A 495 -22.48 27.96 6.19
N GLY A 496 -21.97 27.18 7.15
CA GLY A 496 -22.58 27.08 8.48
C GLY A 496 -22.29 25.77 9.20
N TYR A 497 -22.89 25.64 10.37
CA TYR A 497 -22.80 24.43 11.22
C TYR A 497 -23.84 23.41 10.83
N TYR A 498 -23.42 22.15 10.79
CA TYR A 498 -24.29 21.02 10.45
C TYR A 498 -24.10 19.86 11.43
N THR A 499 -25.18 19.10 11.61
CA THR A 499 -25.15 17.79 12.29
C THR A 499 -25.47 16.72 11.27
N LEU A 500 -24.55 15.77 11.09
CA LEU A 500 -24.74 14.53 10.35
C LEU A 500 -25.33 13.51 11.31
N VAL A 501 -26.32 12.77 10.84
CA VAL A 501 -26.86 11.57 11.51
C VAL A 501 -26.79 10.43 10.51
N TYR A 502 -26.05 9.38 10.85
CA TYR A 502 -26.01 8.14 10.07
C TYR A 502 -26.62 6.98 10.85
N ARG A 503 -27.43 6.19 10.17
CA ARG A 503 -28.12 5.02 10.76
C ARG A 503 -27.90 3.81 9.89
N ALA A 504 -27.35 2.74 10.45
CA ALA A 504 -27.21 1.44 9.83
C ALA A 504 -27.19 0.35 10.90
N ASN A 505 -27.63 -0.85 10.55
CA ASN A 505 -27.54 -2.05 11.41
C ASN A 505 -28.08 -1.86 12.85
N GLY A 506 -29.11 -1.03 13.00
CA GLY A 506 -29.70 -0.73 14.32
C GLY A 506 -28.94 0.29 15.17
N MET A 507 -27.85 0.84 14.66
CA MET A 507 -27.05 1.88 15.32
C MET A 507 -27.34 3.27 14.75
N GLU A 508 -27.14 4.30 15.57
CA GLU A 508 -27.19 5.70 15.16
C GLU A 508 -25.95 6.44 15.65
N ILE A 509 -25.28 7.13 14.73
CA ILE A 509 -24.14 8.00 15.03
C ILE A 509 -24.50 9.44 14.66
N ARG A 510 -23.94 10.38 15.42
CA ARG A 510 -24.12 11.82 15.21
C ARG A 510 -22.76 12.51 15.22
N GLU A 511 -22.44 13.17 14.12
CA GLU A 511 -21.22 13.95 13.97
C GLU A 511 -21.54 15.41 13.61
N LYS A 512 -20.63 16.32 13.96
CA LYS A 512 -20.78 17.74 13.64
C LYS A 512 -19.69 18.21 12.72
N PHE A 513 -20.04 19.03 11.75
CA PHE A 513 -19.07 19.66 10.85
C PHE A 513 -19.44 21.11 10.52
N ILE A 514 -18.47 21.85 10.03
CA ILE A 514 -18.62 23.22 9.54
C ILE A 514 -18.38 23.22 8.04
N LYS A 515 -19.31 23.80 7.29
CA LYS A 515 -19.09 24.13 5.87
C LYS A 515 -18.70 25.58 5.75
N TYR A 516 -17.61 25.87 5.04
CA TYR A 516 -17.12 27.21 4.73
C TYR A 516 -17.57 27.72 3.38
#